data_c2a65c7fa7f1ee4c09422871b882e4ef
#
_entry.id   c2a65c7fa7f1ee4c09422871b882e4ef
#
_cell.length_a   1.000
_cell.length_b   1.000
_cell.length_c   1.000
_cell.angle_alpha   90.00
_cell.angle_beta   90.00
_cell.angle_gamma   90.00
#
_symmetry.space_group_name_H-M   'P 1'
#
loop_
_entity.id
_entity.type
_entity.pdbx_description
1 polymer ?
#
loop_
_entity_poly.entity_id
_entity_poly.type
_entity_poly.pdbx_seq_one_letter_code
_entity_poly.pdbx_strand_id
1 'polypeptide(L)'
;MGAGGVHPEEGPPVHIKLANFWIDRTEVTNAAFARFVAATGYKTLAERPLDPARYPNLEAKDRRPASLVFVGQSDSADRSNPLSWWQIVPGADWRHPQGPRSSIQGMEQWPVVHIAYEDALAYARWLGRDLPTEAQWEYAARGGLSAKRYSWGDQPQKPGTPMANSWQGVFPMIDTGEDGYKARTASVGCFAANGYGLKDMAGNVWEWTKDWYKPGLNPNPAAGGPSPDTAYDPADPAVPKHVVKGGSYLCSDDYCFRYRPAARSPGPVDGGASHTGFRTVLVDPSPKPQVLRTNP
;
A
#
# COMPACT_ATOMS: atom_id res chain seq x y z
N MET A 1 -6.05 -9.00 -15.06
CA MET A 1 -5.93 -8.84 -13.60
C MET A 1 -6.30 -10.15 -12.93
N GLY A 2 -5.68 -10.49 -11.80
CA GLY A 2 -5.79 -11.80 -11.17
C GLY A 2 -4.76 -12.78 -11.73
N ALA A 3 -5.07 -14.06 -11.77
CA ALA A 3 -4.16 -15.14 -12.19
C ALA A 3 -3.08 -15.49 -11.16
N GLY A 4 -3.33 -15.23 -9.87
CA GLY A 4 -2.42 -15.63 -8.78
C GLY A 4 -2.72 -17.03 -8.25
N GLY A 5 -3.98 -17.31 -8.02
CA GLY A 5 -4.46 -18.62 -7.56
C GLY A 5 -4.00 -19.06 -6.17
N VAL A 6 -3.42 -18.16 -5.38
CA VAL A 6 -2.93 -18.48 -4.03
C VAL A 6 -4.01 -18.19 -3.00
N HIS A 7 -4.65 -17.02 -3.09
CA HIS A 7 -5.77 -16.67 -2.22
C HIS A 7 -7.07 -16.61 -3.02
N PRO A 8 -8.22 -16.96 -2.42
CA PRO A 8 -9.52 -16.97 -3.10
C PRO A 8 -9.88 -15.63 -3.76
N GLU A 9 -9.46 -14.52 -3.14
CA GLU A 9 -9.73 -13.17 -3.62
C GLU A 9 -8.93 -12.76 -4.87
N GLU A 10 -7.96 -13.57 -5.31
CA GLU A 10 -7.10 -13.29 -6.47
C GLU A 10 -7.65 -13.77 -7.82
N GLY A 11 -8.79 -14.43 -7.82
CA GLY A 11 -9.35 -15.02 -9.03
C GLY A 11 -10.88 -15.09 -9.00
N PRO A 12 -11.49 -15.58 -10.08
CA PRO A 12 -10.88 -15.93 -11.39
C PRO A 12 -10.31 -14.72 -12.12
N PRO A 13 -9.34 -14.91 -13.06
CA PRO A 13 -8.76 -13.80 -13.82
C PRO A 13 -9.81 -13.03 -14.63
N VAL A 14 -9.65 -11.71 -14.67
CA VAL A 14 -10.53 -10.83 -15.46
C VAL A 14 -9.71 -10.01 -16.46
N HIS A 15 -10.28 -9.80 -17.67
CA HIS A 15 -9.70 -8.94 -18.69
C HIS A 15 -10.20 -7.51 -18.50
N ILE A 16 -9.28 -6.57 -18.35
CA ILE A 16 -9.59 -5.16 -18.17
C ILE A 16 -8.84 -4.35 -19.22
N LYS A 17 -9.57 -3.48 -19.91
CA LYS A 17 -8.98 -2.49 -20.81
C LYS A 17 -8.62 -1.25 -20.01
N LEU A 18 -7.35 -0.87 -20.00
CA LEU A 18 -6.85 0.35 -19.36
C LEU A 18 -6.63 1.45 -20.40
N ALA A 19 -6.96 2.69 -20.05
CA ALA A 19 -6.46 3.85 -20.75
C ALA A 19 -4.94 4.01 -20.47
N ASN A 20 -4.25 4.79 -21.30
CA ASN A 20 -2.86 5.14 -21.04
C ASN A 20 -2.73 5.90 -19.72
N PHE A 21 -1.68 5.61 -18.98
CA PHE A 21 -1.39 6.29 -17.72
C PHE A 21 0.11 6.29 -17.45
N TRP A 22 0.54 7.25 -16.67
CA TRP A 22 1.86 7.31 -16.06
C TRP A 22 1.75 6.92 -14.61
N ILE A 23 2.72 6.22 -14.08
CA ILE A 23 2.78 5.81 -12.67
C ILE A 23 4.15 6.16 -12.11
N ASP A 24 4.23 6.55 -10.85
CA ASP A 24 5.50 6.81 -10.19
C ASP A 24 6.39 5.57 -10.21
N ARG A 25 7.67 5.80 -10.46
CA ARG A 25 8.65 4.72 -10.57
C ARG A 25 8.86 3.96 -9.26
N THR A 26 8.71 4.65 -8.13
CA THR A 26 8.86 4.16 -6.75
C THR A 26 7.67 4.62 -5.92
N GLU A 27 7.59 4.17 -4.68
CA GLU A 27 6.71 4.76 -3.69
C GLU A 27 7.06 6.23 -3.44
N VAL A 28 6.10 7.00 -2.93
CA VAL A 28 6.32 8.39 -2.48
C VAL A 28 7.26 8.40 -1.29
N THR A 29 8.33 9.21 -1.40
CA THR A 29 9.36 9.28 -0.36
C THR A 29 9.03 10.28 0.75
N ASN A 30 9.68 10.14 1.91
CA ASN A 30 9.62 11.12 2.99
C ASN A 30 9.93 12.54 2.52
N ALA A 31 10.98 12.72 1.69
CA ALA A 31 11.32 14.03 1.13
C ALA A 31 10.22 14.60 0.22
N ALA A 32 9.57 13.75 -0.60
CA ALA A 32 8.48 14.18 -1.46
C ALA A 32 7.25 14.59 -0.65
N PHE A 33 6.90 13.81 0.36
CA PHE A 33 5.77 14.09 1.22
C PHE A 33 6.02 15.33 2.11
N ALA A 34 7.25 15.51 2.59
CA ALA A 34 7.64 16.71 3.34
C ALA A 34 7.43 18.00 2.52
N ARG A 35 7.72 17.97 1.20
CA ARG A 35 7.46 19.14 0.32
C ARG A 35 5.96 19.45 0.23
N PHE A 36 5.11 18.43 0.13
CA PHE A 36 3.66 18.60 0.15
C PHE A 36 3.19 19.26 1.46
N VAL A 37 3.64 18.71 2.59
CA VAL A 37 3.25 19.25 3.91
C VAL A 37 3.77 20.69 4.08
N ALA A 38 5.00 20.99 3.66
CA ALA A 38 5.56 22.35 3.73
C ALA A 38 4.77 23.34 2.87
N ALA A 39 4.29 22.91 1.69
CA ALA A 39 3.55 23.77 0.77
C ALA A 39 2.08 23.99 1.19
N THR A 40 1.49 23.07 1.94
CA THR A 40 0.04 23.07 2.21
C THR A 40 -0.34 23.23 3.68
N GLY A 41 0.60 22.97 4.60
CA GLY A 41 0.29 22.86 6.02
C GLY A 41 -0.54 21.62 6.38
N TYR A 42 -0.60 20.62 5.49
CA TYR A 42 -1.41 19.42 5.67
C TYR A 42 -1.03 18.68 6.95
N LYS A 43 -2.03 18.22 7.68
CA LYS A 43 -1.89 17.30 8.82
C LYS A 43 -2.51 15.97 8.47
N THR A 44 -1.71 14.91 8.56
CA THR A 44 -2.17 13.54 8.30
C THR A 44 -3.18 13.08 9.35
N LEU A 45 -3.91 12.02 9.04
CA LEU A 45 -4.86 11.42 9.97
C LEU A 45 -4.16 11.02 11.29
N ALA A 46 -2.95 10.49 11.22
CA ALA A 46 -2.14 10.11 12.38
C ALA A 46 -1.74 11.31 13.27
N GLU A 47 -1.71 12.52 12.72
CA GLU A 47 -1.40 13.77 13.43
C GLU A 47 -2.63 14.45 14.03
N ARG A 48 -3.84 13.91 13.81
CA ARG A 48 -5.12 14.48 14.28
C ARG A 48 -5.74 13.61 15.36
N PRO A 49 -6.41 14.20 16.37
CA PRO A 49 -7.25 13.42 17.27
C PRO A 49 -8.38 12.72 16.50
N LEU A 50 -8.75 11.53 16.94
CA LEU A 50 -9.92 10.83 16.40
C LEU A 50 -11.20 11.66 16.66
N ASP A 51 -12.08 11.70 15.66
CA ASP A 51 -13.35 12.42 15.74
C ASP A 51 -14.28 11.79 16.80
N PRO A 52 -14.69 12.54 17.83
CA PRO A 52 -15.62 12.04 18.83
C PRO A 52 -16.97 11.58 18.26
N ALA A 53 -17.41 12.17 17.16
CA ALA A 53 -18.68 11.78 16.53
C ALA A 53 -18.57 10.40 15.87
N ARG A 54 -17.40 10.06 15.32
CA ARG A 54 -17.12 8.76 14.72
C ARG A 54 -16.78 7.69 15.75
N TYR A 55 -16.17 8.09 16.87
CA TYR A 55 -15.73 7.20 17.95
C TYR A 55 -16.31 7.62 19.31
N PRO A 56 -17.66 7.57 19.48
CA PRO A 56 -18.31 8.10 20.68
C PRO A 56 -17.97 7.32 21.95
N ASN A 57 -17.59 6.05 21.81
CA ASN A 57 -17.27 5.17 22.94
C ASN A 57 -15.81 5.27 23.42
N LEU A 58 -14.95 6.01 22.70
CA LEU A 58 -13.58 6.20 23.13
C LEU A 58 -13.46 7.38 24.09
N GLU A 59 -12.71 7.22 25.17
CA GLU A 59 -12.38 8.33 26.06
C GLU A 59 -11.46 9.36 25.36
N ALA A 60 -11.45 10.61 25.83
CA ALA A 60 -10.62 11.67 25.24
C ALA A 60 -9.12 11.31 25.21
N LYS A 61 -8.63 10.58 26.22
CA LYS A 61 -7.24 10.11 26.27
C LYS A 61 -6.90 9.13 25.17
N ASP A 62 -7.88 8.33 24.71
CA ASP A 62 -7.70 7.26 23.70
C ASP A 62 -7.93 7.79 22.27
N ARG A 63 -8.45 9.02 22.14
CA ARG A 63 -8.60 9.72 20.87
C ARG A 63 -7.38 10.57 20.47
N ARG A 64 -6.29 10.50 21.20
CA ARG A 64 -5.06 11.24 20.88
C ARG A 64 -4.48 10.81 19.53
N PRO A 65 -3.77 11.72 18.82
CA PRO A 65 -3.03 11.38 17.62
C PRO A 65 -2.16 10.15 17.86
N ALA A 66 -2.32 9.14 16.98
CA ALA A 66 -1.62 7.86 17.10
C ALA A 66 -1.64 7.12 15.76
N SER A 67 -0.80 6.13 15.62
CA SER A 67 -0.83 5.23 14.48
C SER A 67 -0.37 3.82 14.86
N LEU A 68 -0.64 2.85 13.98
CA LEU A 68 -0.34 1.46 14.19
C LEU A 68 1.13 1.17 13.86
N VAL A 69 1.87 0.68 14.85
CA VAL A 69 3.30 0.36 14.73
C VAL A 69 3.50 -1.15 14.89
N PHE A 70 4.27 -1.74 13.99
CA PHE A 70 4.75 -3.10 14.17
C PHE A 70 5.89 -3.09 15.20
N VAL A 71 5.69 -3.79 16.29
CA VAL A 71 6.66 -3.87 17.40
C VAL A 71 7.37 -5.23 17.47
N GLY A 72 6.98 -6.17 16.59
CA GLY A 72 7.47 -7.52 16.63
C GLY A 72 6.91 -8.31 17.82
N GLN A 73 7.46 -9.47 18.05
CA GLN A 73 7.04 -10.31 19.16
C GLN A 73 7.88 -10.02 20.40
N SER A 74 7.23 -9.75 21.53
CA SER A 74 7.88 -9.79 22.85
C SER A 74 7.80 -11.20 23.42
N ASP A 75 8.68 -11.53 24.37
CA ASP A 75 8.68 -12.85 25.04
C ASP A 75 7.35 -13.17 25.75
N SER A 76 6.57 -12.14 26.08
CA SER A 76 5.25 -12.25 26.73
C SER A 76 4.07 -12.20 25.76
N ALA A 77 4.30 -12.05 24.44
CA ALA A 77 3.22 -11.92 23.46
C ALA A 77 2.54 -13.26 23.20
N ASP A 78 1.21 -13.23 23.08
CA ASP A 78 0.43 -14.37 22.62
C ASP A 78 0.71 -14.62 21.14
N ARG A 79 1.43 -15.71 20.86
CA ARG A 79 1.82 -16.11 19.51
C ARG A 79 0.64 -16.48 18.61
N SER A 80 -0.49 -16.80 19.19
CA SER A 80 -1.72 -17.13 18.45
C SER A 80 -2.51 -15.89 18.02
N ASN A 81 -2.21 -14.72 18.60
CA ASN A 81 -2.90 -13.48 18.32
C ASN A 81 -2.06 -12.54 17.43
N PRO A 82 -2.37 -12.42 16.14
CA PRO A 82 -1.66 -11.50 15.24
C PRO A 82 -1.64 -10.04 15.71
N LEU A 83 -2.65 -9.61 16.47
CA LEU A 83 -2.70 -8.25 17.01
C LEU A 83 -1.64 -7.98 18.08
N SER A 84 -1.05 -9.03 18.68
CA SER A 84 0.00 -8.85 19.69
C SER A 84 1.31 -8.27 19.12
N TRP A 85 1.49 -8.31 17.81
CA TRP A 85 2.68 -7.77 17.12
C TRP A 85 2.55 -6.30 16.76
N TRP A 86 1.37 -5.74 17.02
CA TRP A 86 1.02 -4.38 16.67
C TRP A 86 0.63 -3.57 17.91
N GLN A 87 1.00 -2.32 17.92
CA GLN A 87 0.60 -1.37 18.96
C GLN A 87 0.10 -0.07 18.34
N ILE A 88 -0.97 0.47 18.89
CA ILE A 88 -1.37 1.86 18.64
C ILE A 88 -0.45 2.74 19.49
N VAL A 89 0.46 3.45 18.83
CA VAL A 89 1.48 4.26 19.50
C VAL A 89 1.11 5.74 19.42
N PRO A 90 0.81 6.39 20.55
CA PRO A 90 0.56 7.83 20.59
C PRO A 90 1.75 8.62 20.04
N GLY A 91 1.48 9.55 19.13
CA GLY A 91 2.50 10.36 18.47
C GLY A 91 3.34 9.62 17.44
N ALA A 92 2.96 8.41 17.03
CA ALA A 92 3.48 7.79 15.82
C ALA A 92 2.80 8.43 14.61
N ASP A 93 3.59 8.90 13.67
CA ASP A 93 3.19 9.54 12.43
C ASP A 93 4.30 9.38 11.37
N TRP A 94 4.13 10.00 10.21
CA TRP A 94 5.11 9.90 9.13
C TRP A 94 6.48 10.50 9.46
N ARG A 95 6.59 11.45 10.42
CA ARG A 95 7.87 12.01 10.90
C ARG A 95 8.49 11.20 12.04
N HIS A 96 7.64 10.47 12.74
CA HIS A 96 7.99 9.71 13.96
C HIS A 96 7.48 8.27 13.84
N PRO A 97 8.03 7.45 12.90
CA PRO A 97 7.41 6.16 12.51
C PRO A 97 7.40 5.09 13.60
N GLN A 98 8.17 5.26 14.66
CA GLN A 98 8.17 4.37 15.84
C GLN A 98 7.67 5.10 17.10
N GLY A 99 7.00 6.25 16.93
CA GLY A 99 6.52 7.11 18.01
C GLY A 99 7.42 8.31 18.29
N PRO A 100 7.08 9.18 19.28
CA PRO A 100 7.62 10.53 19.45
C PRO A 100 9.14 10.64 19.58
N ARG A 101 9.81 9.56 19.94
CA ARG A 101 11.27 9.51 20.09
C ARG A 101 12.01 9.06 18.84
N SER A 102 11.29 8.72 17.80
CA SER A 102 11.87 8.34 16.49
C SER A 102 11.92 9.53 15.54
N SER A 103 12.68 9.42 14.46
CA SER A 103 12.85 10.46 13.46
C SER A 103 13.09 9.84 12.09
N ILE A 104 12.73 10.58 11.04
CA ILE A 104 13.06 10.26 9.65
C ILE A 104 14.32 10.98 9.15
N GLN A 105 15.10 11.60 10.02
CA GLN A 105 16.36 12.23 9.64
C GLN A 105 17.31 11.22 9.02
N GLY A 106 17.85 11.52 7.82
CA GLY A 106 18.66 10.58 7.04
C GLY A 106 17.85 9.51 6.29
N MET A 107 16.51 9.60 6.34
CA MET A 107 15.59 8.69 5.66
C MET A 107 14.77 9.41 4.57
N GLU A 108 15.34 10.42 3.92
CA GLU A 108 14.67 11.26 2.94
C GLU A 108 14.18 10.45 1.72
N GLN A 109 14.94 9.41 1.33
CA GLN A 109 14.63 8.52 0.21
C GLN A 109 13.89 7.24 0.62
N TRP A 110 13.41 7.15 1.82
CA TRP A 110 12.59 6.04 2.28
C TRP A 110 11.11 6.31 2.00
N PRO A 111 10.28 5.27 1.81
CA PRO A 111 8.86 5.48 1.59
C PRO A 111 8.24 6.17 2.79
N VAL A 112 7.35 7.10 2.54
CA VAL A 112 6.52 7.66 3.61
C VAL A 112 5.55 6.61 4.10
N VAL A 113 5.43 6.48 5.43
CA VAL A 113 4.55 5.52 6.09
C VAL A 113 3.57 6.21 7.05
N HIS A 114 2.69 5.46 7.69
CA HIS A 114 1.60 6.00 8.53
C HIS A 114 0.63 6.88 7.74
N ILE A 115 0.46 6.58 6.47
CA ILE A 115 -0.38 7.33 5.54
C ILE A 115 -1.73 6.63 5.43
N ALA A 116 -2.79 7.31 5.83
CA ALA A 116 -4.16 6.88 5.57
C ALA A 116 -4.54 7.12 4.10
N TYR A 117 -5.63 6.50 3.64
CA TYR A 117 -6.11 6.68 2.27
C TYR A 117 -6.34 8.14 1.90
N GLU A 118 -6.96 8.91 2.79
CA GLU A 118 -7.23 10.34 2.54
C GLU A 118 -5.95 11.17 2.43
N ASP A 119 -4.89 10.83 3.18
CA ASP A 119 -3.60 11.52 3.14
C ASP A 119 -2.91 11.28 1.78
N ALA A 120 -2.92 10.02 1.32
CA ALA A 120 -2.39 9.64 0.01
C ALA A 120 -3.13 10.35 -1.13
N LEU A 121 -4.46 10.40 -1.05
CA LEU A 121 -5.29 11.09 -2.03
C LEU A 121 -5.10 12.60 -2.02
N ALA A 122 -4.91 13.22 -0.84
CA ALA A 122 -4.62 14.65 -0.71
C ALA A 122 -3.28 14.99 -1.38
N TYR A 123 -2.25 14.18 -1.16
CA TYR A 123 -0.95 14.34 -1.84
C TYR A 123 -1.09 14.20 -3.36
N ALA A 124 -1.78 13.16 -3.83
CA ALA A 124 -1.96 12.94 -5.27
C ALA A 124 -2.67 14.14 -5.92
N ARG A 125 -3.75 14.63 -5.32
CA ARG A 125 -4.52 15.80 -5.81
C ARG A 125 -3.69 17.09 -5.82
N TRP A 126 -2.84 17.30 -4.82
CA TRP A 126 -1.92 18.44 -4.81
C TRP A 126 -1.01 18.46 -6.04
N LEU A 127 -0.59 17.28 -6.52
CA LEU A 127 0.20 17.14 -7.76
C LEU A 127 -0.66 17.17 -9.03
N GLY A 128 -1.98 17.32 -8.96
CA GLY A 128 -2.87 17.15 -10.11
C GLY A 128 -2.95 15.71 -10.62
N ARG A 129 -2.73 14.74 -9.73
CA ARG A 129 -2.72 13.29 -9.99
C ARG A 129 -3.82 12.56 -9.23
N ASP A 130 -3.81 11.24 -9.31
CA ASP A 130 -4.72 10.36 -8.57
C ASP A 130 -3.94 9.16 -7.98
N LEU A 131 -4.60 8.36 -7.17
CA LEU A 131 -4.12 7.04 -6.79
C LEU A 131 -4.39 6.05 -7.93
N PRO A 132 -3.55 5.03 -8.12
CA PRO A 132 -3.80 4.00 -9.13
C PRO A 132 -5.09 3.25 -8.82
N THR A 133 -5.81 2.84 -9.84
CA THR A 133 -6.76 1.74 -9.66
C THR A 133 -6.01 0.45 -9.39
N GLU A 134 -6.67 -0.52 -8.76
CA GLU A 134 -6.09 -1.84 -8.53
C GLU A 134 -5.59 -2.47 -9.85
N ALA A 135 -6.35 -2.31 -10.92
CA ALA A 135 -5.98 -2.82 -12.23
C ALA A 135 -4.75 -2.11 -12.83
N GLN A 136 -4.65 -0.79 -12.67
CA GLN A 136 -3.47 -0.02 -13.10
C GLN A 136 -2.23 -0.46 -12.31
N TRP A 137 -2.37 -0.59 -11.00
CA TRP A 137 -1.29 -1.02 -10.13
C TRP A 137 -0.78 -2.42 -10.50
N GLU A 138 -1.70 -3.39 -10.66
CA GLU A 138 -1.33 -4.76 -11.02
C GLU A 138 -0.70 -4.86 -12.41
N TYR A 139 -1.24 -4.13 -13.41
CA TYR A 139 -0.65 -4.05 -14.74
C TYR A 139 0.80 -3.52 -14.68
N ALA A 140 1.00 -2.45 -13.93
CA ALA A 140 2.31 -1.86 -13.71
C ALA A 140 3.28 -2.83 -13.01
N ALA A 141 2.82 -3.51 -11.96
CA ALA A 141 3.60 -4.47 -11.19
C ALA A 141 4.05 -5.67 -12.02
N ARG A 142 3.23 -6.11 -12.97
CA ARG A 142 3.59 -7.23 -13.85
C ARG A 142 4.71 -6.90 -14.83
N GLY A 143 4.98 -5.63 -15.13
CA GLY A 143 6.13 -5.24 -15.96
C GLY A 143 6.17 -5.91 -17.34
N GLY A 144 5.01 -6.20 -17.95
CA GLY A 144 4.90 -6.92 -19.22
C GLY A 144 4.83 -8.46 -19.10
N LEU A 145 5.00 -9.01 -17.91
CA LEU A 145 4.91 -10.46 -17.68
C LEU A 145 3.44 -10.90 -17.56
N SER A 146 3.04 -11.88 -18.37
CA SER A 146 1.68 -12.45 -18.31
C SER A 146 1.62 -13.60 -17.32
N ALA A 147 0.63 -13.56 -16.41
CA ALA A 147 0.29 -14.61 -15.46
C ALA A 147 1.46 -15.13 -14.58
N LYS A 148 2.54 -14.37 -14.47
CA LYS A 148 3.66 -14.73 -13.61
C LYS A 148 3.34 -14.51 -12.13
N ARG A 149 3.96 -15.34 -11.28
CA ARG A 149 3.73 -15.31 -9.83
C ARG A 149 4.22 -14.02 -9.19
N TYR A 150 5.43 -13.57 -9.55
CA TYR A 150 6.09 -12.38 -9.03
C TYR A 150 6.29 -11.32 -10.11
N SER A 151 6.63 -10.12 -9.72
CA SER A 151 6.99 -9.02 -10.62
C SER A 151 8.25 -9.30 -11.45
N TRP A 152 9.03 -10.30 -11.08
CA TRP A 152 10.26 -10.75 -11.75
C TRP A 152 10.14 -12.14 -12.42
N GLY A 153 8.99 -12.81 -12.33
CA GLY A 153 8.78 -14.14 -12.95
C GLY A 153 8.13 -15.16 -12.02
N ASP A 154 8.48 -16.43 -12.17
CA ASP A 154 7.87 -17.51 -11.38
C ASP A 154 8.76 -18.04 -10.25
N GLN A 155 10.05 -17.73 -10.29
CA GLN A 155 11.00 -18.25 -9.30
C GLN A 155 10.93 -17.43 -8.01
N PRO A 156 10.87 -18.08 -6.83
CA PRO A 156 11.03 -17.39 -5.55
C PRO A 156 12.34 -16.62 -5.49
N GLN A 157 12.45 -15.69 -4.54
CA GLN A 157 13.72 -15.06 -4.22
C GLN A 157 14.75 -16.12 -3.81
N LYS A 158 16.00 -15.90 -4.21
CA LYS A 158 17.10 -16.79 -3.81
C LYS A 158 17.89 -16.14 -2.69
N PRO A 159 18.42 -16.93 -1.74
CA PRO A 159 19.36 -16.41 -0.75
C PRO A 159 20.50 -15.62 -1.40
N GLY A 160 20.83 -14.45 -0.87
CA GLY A 160 21.86 -13.58 -1.41
C GLY A 160 21.52 -12.82 -2.70
N THR A 161 20.29 -12.96 -3.23
CA THR A 161 19.83 -12.22 -4.40
C THR A 161 18.41 -11.72 -4.15
N PRO A 162 18.20 -10.78 -3.23
CA PRO A 162 16.88 -10.29 -2.89
C PRO A 162 16.28 -9.51 -4.07
N MET A 163 15.02 -9.78 -4.37
CA MET A 163 14.25 -9.12 -5.42
C MET A 163 13.29 -8.06 -4.86
N ALA A 164 13.08 -8.09 -3.55
CA ALA A 164 12.18 -7.20 -2.84
C ALA A 164 12.56 -7.14 -1.35
N ASN A 165 12.18 -6.06 -0.67
CA ASN A 165 12.21 -6.00 0.79
C ASN A 165 11.00 -6.75 1.34
N SER A 166 11.25 -7.93 1.90
CA SER A 166 10.25 -8.81 2.51
C SER A 166 10.86 -9.54 3.69
N TRP A 167 10.04 -10.10 4.54
CA TRP A 167 10.52 -10.84 5.70
C TRP A 167 11.22 -12.14 5.29
N GLN A 168 12.44 -12.35 5.77
CA GLN A 168 13.22 -13.57 5.55
C GLN A 168 13.41 -14.30 6.87
N GLY A 169 12.90 -15.54 6.94
CA GLY A 169 12.96 -16.36 8.15
C GLY A 169 11.59 -16.67 8.70
N VAL A 170 11.46 -16.80 10.00
CA VAL A 170 10.21 -17.22 10.66
C VAL A 170 9.44 -16.01 11.17
N PHE A 171 8.35 -15.66 10.48
CA PHE A 171 7.53 -14.53 10.89
C PHE A 171 6.72 -14.85 12.16
N PRO A 172 6.56 -13.93 13.11
CA PRO A 172 7.19 -12.60 13.26
C PRO A 172 8.43 -12.64 14.18
N MET A 173 9.04 -13.79 14.35
CA MET A 173 10.06 -14.06 15.39
C MET A 173 11.48 -13.75 14.95
N ILE A 174 11.81 -14.18 13.74
CA ILE A 174 13.18 -14.10 13.22
C ILE A 174 13.10 -13.57 11.79
N ASP A 175 13.65 -12.38 11.61
CA ASP A 175 13.99 -11.86 10.29
C ASP A 175 15.53 -11.93 10.16
N THR A 176 16.03 -12.69 9.19
CA THR A 176 17.46 -12.83 8.95
C THR A 176 18.05 -11.57 8.31
N GLY A 177 17.24 -10.76 7.64
CA GLY A 177 17.67 -9.52 7.00
C GLY A 177 18.60 -9.74 5.82
N GLU A 178 18.46 -10.84 5.09
CA GLU A 178 19.28 -11.16 3.91
C GLU A 178 19.12 -10.14 2.77
N ASP A 179 18.02 -9.38 2.77
CA ASP A 179 17.79 -8.27 1.84
C ASP A 179 18.49 -6.97 2.25
N GLY A 180 19.13 -6.93 3.42
CA GLY A 180 19.81 -5.77 4.00
C GLY A 180 18.93 -4.92 4.93
N TYR A 181 17.64 -5.28 5.12
CA TYR A 181 16.66 -4.47 5.84
C TYR A 181 15.87 -5.29 6.86
N LYS A 182 16.46 -5.52 7.99
CA LYS A 182 15.85 -6.35 9.05
C LYS A 182 14.63 -5.66 9.67
N ALA A 183 13.43 -6.25 9.46
CA ALA A 183 12.15 -5.84 10.04
C ALA A 183 11.83 -4.33 9.91
N ARG A 184 12.18 -3.73 8.76
CA ARG A 184 11.94 -2.30 8.48
C ARG A 184 11.80 -2.04 6.98
N THR A 185 11.32 -0.86 6.63
CA THR A 185 11.31 -0.38 5.25
C THR A 185 12.73 -0.23 4.69
N ALA A 186 12.86 -0.29 3.38
CA ALA A 186 14.08 0.00 2.63
C ALA A 186 13.99 1.39 1.98
N SER A 187 15.13 2.00 1.65
CA SER A 187 15.15 3.16 0.75
C SER A 187 14.54 2.77 -0.59
N VAL A 188 13.72 3.66 -1.18
CA VAL A 188 13.06 3.36 -2.45
C VAL A 188 14.07 3.13 -3.56
N GLY A 189 13.77 2.19 -4.44
CA GLY A 189 14.62 1.94 -5.60
C GLY A 189 15.83 1.05 -5.35
N CYS A 190 15.96 0.42 -4.19
CA CYS A 190 17.09 -0.45 -3.86
C CYS A 190 17.09 -1.77 -4.62
N PHE A 191 15.92 -2.26 -5.04
CA PHE A 191 15.78 -3.54 -5.71
C PHE A 191 15.69 -3.38 -7.24
N ALA A 192 15.84 -4.50 -7.96
CA ALA A 192 15.79 -4.51 -9.41
C ALA A 192 14.44 -4.00 -9.93
N ALA A 193 14.48 -3.24 -11.02
CA ALA A 193 13.27 -2.79 -11.68
C ALA A 193 12.61 -3.93 -12.45
N ASN A 194 11.27 -3.89 -12.56
CA ASN A 194 10.54 -4.78 -13.46
C ASN A 194 10.70 -4.36 -14.93
N GLY A 195 10.07 -5.08 -15.86
CA GLY A 195 10.19 -4.83 -17.30
C GLY A 195 9.67 -3.46 -17.78
N TYR A 196 8.92 -2.72 -16.95
CA TYR A 196 8.51 -1.33 -17.22
C TYR A 196 9.38 -0.29 -16.52
N GLY A 197 10.46 -0.71 -15.86
CA GLY A 197 11.36 0.18 -15.15
C GLY A 197 10.87 0.61 -13.77
N LEU A 198 9.78 0.01 -13.28
CA LEU A 198 9.22 0.30 -11.96
C LEU A 198 9.94 -0.51 -10.89
N LYS A 199 10.09 0.07 -9.72
CA LYS A 199 10.79 -0.51 -8.59
C LYS A 199 9.85 -0.63 -7.39
N ASP A 200 10.20 -1.54 -6.48
CA ASP A 200 9.50 -1.76 -5.22
C ASP A 200 8.00 -2.12 -5.41
N MET A 201 7.69 -2.79 -6.53
CA MET A 201 6.34 -3.31 -6.82
C MET A 201 6.04 -4.61 -6.03
N ALA A 202 6.91 -4.98 -5.12
CA ALA A 202 6.78 -6.13 -4.23
C ALA A 202 7.49 -5.83 -2.92
N GLY A 203 6.83 -6.07 -1.79
CA GLY A 203 7.38 -5.81 -0.47
C GLY A 203 7.46 -4.32 -0.12
N ASN A 204 8.38 -3.95 0.73
CA ASN A 204 8.64 -2.63 1.28
C ASN A 204 7.42 -2.05 2.03
N VAL A 205 6.48 -1.41 1.34
CA VAL A 205 5.24 -0.94 1.97
C VAL A 205 4.01 -1.35 1.15
N TRP A 206 2.91 -1.61 1.84
CA TRP A 206 1.60 -1.67 1.20
C TRP A 206 1.28 -0.36 0.51
N GLU A 207 0.68 -0.43 -0.66
CA GLU A 207 0.34 0.74 -1.45
C GLU A 207 -1.17 0.88 -1.64
N TRP A 208 -1.68 2.07 -1.32
CA TRP A 208 -3.07 2.41 -1.53
C TRP A 208 -3.46 2.39 -3.01
N THR A 209 -4.60 1.76 -3.30
CA THR A 209 -5.30 1.93 -4.57
C THR A 209 -6.64 2.64 -4.34
N LYS A 210 -7.19 3.17 -5.42
CA LYS A 210 -8.44 3.92 -5.35
C LYS A 210 -9.70 3.03 -5.23
N ASP A 211 -9.56 1.73 -5.48
CA ASP A 211 -10.69 0.81 -5.50
C ASP A 211 -11.15 0.44 -4.09
N TRP A 212 -12.45 0.39 -3.88
CA TRP A 212 -13.04 -0.15 -2.67
C TRP A 212 -12.90 -1.66 -2.65
N TYR A 213 -12.60 -2.20 -1.47
CA TYR A 213 -12.41 -3.63 -1.30
C TYR A 213 -13.74 -4.38 -1.24
N LYS A 214 -13.77 -5.51 -1.92
CA LYS A 214 -14.76 -6.58 -1.80
C LYS A 214 -14.04 -7.91 -2.08
N PRO A 215 -14.42 -9.03 -1.44
CA PRO A 215 -13.88 -10.34 -1.77
C PRO A 215 -14.03 -10.67 -3.25
N GLY A 216 -12.96 -11.20 -3.85
CA GLY A 216 -12.91 -11.52 -5.27
C GLY A 216 -12.69 -10.28 -6.16
N LEU A 217 -12.44 -10.56 -7.43
CA LEU A 217 -12.25 -9.51 -8.45
C LEU A 217 -13.59 -9.06 -9.01
N ASN A 218 -13.70 -7.79 -9.34
CA ASN A 218 -14.87 -7.28 -10.06
C ASN A 218 -14.86 -7.85 -11.49
N PRO A 219 -15.83 -8.70 -11.87
CA PRO A 219 -15.87 -9.32 -13.21
C PRO A 219 -16.24 -8.32 -14.31
N ASN A 220 -16.84 -7.19 -13.95
CA ASN A 220 -17.25 -6.14 -14.88
C ASN A 220 -16.85 -4.76 -14.38
N PRO A 221 -15.57 -4.38 -14.45
CA PRO A 221 -15.12 -3.07 -13.98
C PRO A 221 -15.71 -1.90 -14.77
N ALA A 222 -16.18 -2.14 -16.01
CA ALA A 222 -16.85 -1.11 -16.81
C ALA A 222 -18.24 -0.73 -16.27
N ALA A 223 -18.89 -1.60 -15.51
CA ALA A 223 -20.15 -1.30 -14.82
C ALA A 223 -19.97 -0.55 -13.49
N GLY A 224 -18.74 -0.18 -13.15
CA GLY A 224 -18.36 0.41 -11.88
C GLY A 224 -17.86 -0.63 -10.87
N GLY A 225 -16.99 -0.21 -9.97
CA GLY A 225 -16.49 -1.02 -8.87
C GLY A 225 -17.39 -0.94 -7.64
N PRO A 226 -17.01 -1.61 -6.55
CA PRO A 226 -17.61 -1.39 -5.24
C PRO A 226 -17.60 0.11 -4.87
N SER A 227 -18.60 0.55 -4.12
CA SER A 227 -18.71 1.88 -3.53
C SER A 227 -18.47 1.77 -2.01
N PRO A 228 -18.39 2.88 -1.28
CA PRO A 228 -18.34 2.84 0.19
C PRO A 228 -19.44 1.98 0.81
N ASP A 229 -20.65 2.09 0.27
CA ASP A 229 -21.84 1.38 0.77
C ASP A 229 -21.85 -0.12 0.45
N THR A 230 -21.07 -0.54 -0.53
CA THR A 230 -20.97 -1.93 -0.99
C THR A 230 -19.60 -2.55 -0.75
N ALA A 231 -18.65 -1.77 -0.23
CA ALA A 231 -17.36 -2.26 0.23
C ALA A 231 -17.58 -3.23 1.39
N TYR A 232 -16.90 -4.36 1.35
CA TYR A 232 -17.14 -5.41 2.32
C TYR A 232 -15.87 -6.22 2.57
N ASP A 233 -15.50 -6.33 3.84
CA ASP A 233 -14.47 -7.24 4.32
C ASP A 233 -15.14 -8.22 5.30
N PRO A 234 -15.15 -9.54 5.04
CA PRO A 234 -15.76 -10.52 5.95
C PRO A 234 -15.16 -10.52 7.36
N ALA A 235 -13.89 -10.15 7.50
CA ALA A 235 -13.21 -10.12 8.80
C ALA A 235 -13.58 -8.89 9.63
N ASP A 236 -14.05 -7.81 8.98
CA ASP A 236 -14.44 -6.56 9.64
C ASP A 236 -15.47 -5.82 8.77
N PRO A 237 -16.73 -6.30 8.78
CA PRO A 237 -17.76 -5.79 7.88
C PRO A 237 -18.28 -4.40 8.22
N ALA A 238 -17.95 -3.87 9.39
CA ALA A 238 -18.44 -2.57 9.85
C ALA A 238 -17.66 -1.39 9.25
N VAL A 239 -16.44 -1.63 8.75
CA VAL A 239 -15.56 -0.58 8.25
C VAL A 239 -15.30 -0.77 6.76
N PRO A 240 -15.73 0.19 5.89
CA PRO A 240 -15.36 0.16 4.48
C PRO A 240 -13.84 0.23 4.31
N LYS A 241 -13.30 -0.52 3.35
CA LYS A 241 -11.87 -0.61 3.11
C LYS A 241 -11.54 -0.38 1.65
N HIS A 242 -10.40 0.23 1.39
CA HIS A 242 -9.82 0.27 0.05
C HIS A 242 -8.90 -0.92 -0.17
N VAL A 243 -8.66 -1.25 -1.44
CA VAL A 243 -7.67 -2.26 -1.80
C VAL A 243 -6.27 -1.70 -1.60
N VAL A 244 -5.42 -2.45 -0.90
CA VAL A 244 -3.97 -2.21 -0.87
C VAL A 244 -3.25 -3.34 -1.60
N LYS A 245 -2.12 -3.01 -2.23
CA LYS A 245 -1.35 -3.89 -3.11
C LYS A 245 0.12 -3.95 -2.71
N GLY A 246 0.84 -4.93 -3.23
CA GLY A 246 2.30 -5.03 -3.16
C GLY A 246 2.86 -5.78 -1.95
N GLY A 247 2.10 -5.96 -0.89
CA GLY A 247 2.64 -6.47 0.36
C GLY A 247 3.56 -5.45 1.05
N SER A 248 4.31 -5.87 2.03
CA SER A 248 5.26 -5.01 2.74
C SER A 248 6.47 -5.83 3.21
N TYR A 249 7.41 -5.17 3.87
CA TYR A 249 8.55 -5.81 4.52
C TYR A 249 8.17 -6.88 5.57
N LEU A 250 6.90 -6.92 5.98
CA LEU A 250 6.37 -7.92 6.92
C LEU A 250 5.79 -9.17 6.23
N CYS A 251 5.74 -9.19 4.90
CA CYS A 251 5.24 -10.35 4.16
C CYS A 251 6.37 -11.35 3.89
N SER A 252 6.11 -12.61 4.19
CA SER A 252 6.98 -13.76 3.90
C SER A 252 6.24 -14.83 3.12
N ASP A 253 6.92 -15.88 2.72
CA ASP A 253 6.31 -17.01 2.00
C ASP A 253 5.38 -17.84 2.90
N ASP A 254 5.64 -17.88 4.20
CA ASP A 254 4.87 -18.61 5.21
C ASP A 254 3.82 -17.75 5.93
N TYR A 255 3.92 -16.43 5.80
CA TYR A 255 2.95 -15.49 6.37
C TYR A 255 2.63 -14.38 5.38
N CYS A 256 1.34 -14.05 5.22
CA CYS A 256 0.87 -13.05 4.26
C CYS A 256 0.98 -13.48 2.80
N PHE A 257 2.15 -13.76 2.26
CA PHE A 257 2.47 -14.10 0.87
C PHE A 257 1.78 -13.19 -0.18
N ARG A 258 1.63 -11.90 0.15
CA ARG A 258 0.90 -10.92 -0.67
C ARG A 258 1.78 -9.90 -1.40
N TYR A 259 3.10 -10.11 -1.45
CA TYR A 259 4.00 -9.31 -2.29
C TYR A 259 4.03 -9.76 -3.76
N ARG A 260 2.93 -10.33 -4.25
CA ARG A 260 2.71 -10.78 -5.61
C ARG A 260 1.74 -9.85 -6.35
N PRO A 261 1.92 -9.62 -7.68
CA PRO A 261 1.06 -8.69 -8.42
C PRO A 261 -0.44 -8.98 -8.31
N ALA A 262 -0.85 -10.25 -8.32
CA ALA A 262 -2.26 -10.65 -8.21
C ALA A 262 -2.83 -10.49 -6.80
N ALA A 263 -1.99 -10.48 -5.78
CA ALA A 263 -2.43 -10.41 -4.39
C ALA A 263 -3.03 -9.05 -4.07
N ARG A 264 -4.00 -9.05 -3.17
CA ARG A 264 -4.74 -7.88 -2.70
C ARG A 264 -5.07 -8.03 -1.22
N SER A 265 -5.25 -6.92 -0.53
CA SER A 265 -5.65 -6.92 0.87
C SER A 265 -6.60 -5.76 1.17
N PRO A 266 -7.50 -5.90 2.16
CA PRO A 266 -8.29 -4.77 2.64
C PRO A 266 -7.41 -3.83 3.48
N GLY A 267 -7.40 -2.54 3.14
CA GLY A 267 -6.79 -1.47 3.91
C GLY A 267 -7.85 -0.62 4.62
N PRO A 268 -7.85 -0.51 5.95
CA PRO A 268 -8.82 0.30 6.68
C PRO A 268 -8.60 1.79 6.36
N VAL A 269 -9.71 2.50 6.03
CA VAL A 269 -9.64 3.91 5.59
C VAL A 269 -9.34 4.89 6.71
N ASP A 270 -9.49 4.47 7.95
CA ASP A 270 -9.44 5.29 9.15
C ASP A 270 -8.09 5.22 9.88
N GLY A 271 -7.06 4.75 9.21
CA GLY A 271 -5.72 4.71 9.77
C GLY A 271 -4.64 4.41 8.75
N GLY A 272 -3.43 4.68 9.17
CA GLY A 272 -2.20 4.24 8.53
C GLY A 272 -1.43 3.30 9.46
N ALA A 273 -0.37 2.70 8.95
CA ALA A 273 0.50 1.84 9.74
C ALA A 273 1.97 2.03 9.31
N SER A 274 2.88 1.54 10.13
CA SER A 274 4.33 1.62 9.89
C SER A 274 4.80 0.91 8.61
N HIS A 275 3.91 0.26 7.88
CA HIS A 275 4.18 -0.48 6.65
C HIS A 275 3.23 -0.11 5.50
N THR A 276 2.55 1.05 5.58
CA THR A 276 1.56 1.48 4.58
C THR A 276 1.94 2.84 4.01
N GLY A 277 2.16 2.87 2.71
CA GLY A 277 2.49 4.04 1.90
C GLY A 277 1.68 4.07 0.60
N PHE A 278 2.22 4.66 -0.46
CA PHE A 278 1.52 4.77 -1.75
C PHE A 278 2.45 5.25 -2.86
N ARG A 279 1.96 5.11 -4.10
CA ARG A 279 2.47 5.83 -5.29
C ARG A 279 1.31 6.46 -6.04
N THR A 280 1.60 7.41 -6.96
CA THR A 280 0.58 8.15 -7.69
C THR A 280 0.57 7.81 -9.17
N VAL A 281 -0.58 8.09 -9.83
CA VAL A 281 -0.74 7.98 -11.27
C VAL A 281 -1.19 9.31 -11.87
N LEU A 282 -0.79 9.54 -13.12
CA LEU A 282 -1.36 10.56 -14.00
C LEU A 282 -2.04 9.82 -15.15
N VAL A 283 -3.35 9.93 -15.22
CA VAL A 283 -4.12 9.42 -16.36
C VAL A 283 -4.01 10.45 -17.48
N ASP A 284 -3.59 10.00 -18.66
CA ASP A 284 -3.57 10.85 -19.83
C ASP A 284 -4.99 11.34 -20.11
N PRO A 285 -5.26 12.65 -20.08
CA PRO A 285 -6.56 13.15 -20.48
C PRO A 285 -6.80 12.71 -21.93
N SER A 286 -7.75 11.80 -22.12
CA SER A 286 -8.13 11.25 -23.43
C SER A 286 -8.10 12.36 -24.50
N PRO A 287 -7.50 12.15 -25.66
CA PRO A 287 -7.57 13.16 -26.74
C PRO A 287 -9.04 13.48 -26.94
N LYS A 288 -9.40 14.76 -26.79
CA LYS A 288 -10.76 15.23 -27.12
C LYS A 288 -11.06 14.70 -28.50
N PRO A 289 -12.24 14.08 -28.75
CA PRO A 289 -12.58 13.59 -30.08
C PRO A 289 -12.34 14.74 -31.07
N GLN A 290 -11.42 14.53 -32.01
CA GLN A 290 -11.25 15.47 -33.11
C GLN A 290 -12.58 15.49 -33.84
N VAL A 291 -13.30 16.59 -33.71
CA VAL A 291 -14.42 16.89 -34.59
C VAL A 291 -13.82 17.02 -35.99
N LEU A 292 -13.93 15.96 -36.78
CA LEU A 292 -13.64 16.02 -38.20
C LEU A 292 -14.55 17.12 -38.77
N ARG A 293 -13.99 18.30 -39.01
CA ARG A 293 -14.66 19.32 -39.77
C ARG A 293 -14.72 18.75 -41.20
N THR A 294 -15.90 18.26 -41.56
CA THR A 294 -16.22 18.04 -42.97
C THR A 294 -16.27 19.45 -43.58
N ASN A 295 -15.28 19.79 -44.37
CA ASN A 295 -15.36 20.98 -45.22
C ASN A 295 -16.49 20.78 -46.21
N PRO A 296 -17.28 21.85 -46.53
CA PRO A 296 -18.35 21.82 -47.46
C PRO A 296 -17.93 21.56 -48.92
#